data_8425bcb5f6f7f4b87c6279b47dbcaa1b
#
_entry.id   8425bcb5f6f7f4b87c6279b47dbcaa1b
#
_cell.length_a   1.000
_cell.length_b   1.000
_cell.length_c   1.000
_cell.angle_alpha   90.00
_cell.angle_beta   90.00
_cell.angle_gamma   90.00
#
_symmetry.space_group_name_H-M   'P 1'
#
loop_
_entity.id
_entity.type
_entity.pdbx_description
1 polymer ?
#
loop_
_entity_poly.entity_id
_entity_poly.type
_entity_poly.pdbx_seq_one_letter_code
_entity_poly.pdbx_strand_id
1 'polypeptide(L)'
;KRAVPKSKPVCYVENEVPAAGVLAHHLEQGTLGEAPIWTDLRTFAAEPWRGVVDCVIGGYPCQPFSIAGKRLGKSDPRHLWPFIERIVETTEPAYCFFENVPLHLRDGFDEVAGSLHGMGFEVAAGLFAAAEVGAPHERERLFILAAHTERARSTGLGKGDTSSIFGGWEWRGAEDVQSILDAPFERGNRWPQPLLRGMDDGLAHRYERLQIVGNGVVPQQAAYALHVLSTALEL
;
A
#
# COMPACT_ATOMS: atom_id res chain seq x y z
N LYS A 1 5.71 0.02 9.40
CA LYS A 1 6.84 0.01 10.38
C LYS A 1 7.94 -1.02 10.09
N ARG A 2 7.65 -2.16 9.43
CA ARG A 2 8.70 -3.17 9.11
C ARG A 2 9.56 -2.75 7.92
N ALA A 3 8.95 -2.23 6.86
CA ALA A 3 9.67 -1.76 5.68
C ALA A 3 10.29 -0.36 5.87
N VAL A 4 9.65 0.52 6.64
CA VAL A 4 10.11 1.88 6.94
C VAL A 4 9.98 2.14 8.44
N PRO A 5 10.95 1.72 9.25
CA PRO A 5 10.85 1.67 10.72
C PRO A 5 10.55 3.02 11.40
N LYS A 6 11.09 4.11 10.87
CA LYS A 6 10.92 5.47 11.41
C LYS A 6 9.69 6.21 10.85
N SER A 7 8.95 5.60 9.91
CA SER A 7 7.75 6.23 9.35
C SER A 7 6.69 6.44 10.43
N LYS A 8 6.03 7.60 10.34
CA LYS A 8 4.90 7.94 11.19
C LYS A 8 3.69 8.22 10.30
N PRO A 9 2.57 7.53 10.52
CA PRO A 9 1.33 7.91 9.84
C PRO A 9 0.90 9.29 10.32
N VAL A 10 0.40 10.10 9.41
CA VAL A 10 -0.18 11.41 9.72
C VAL A 10 -1.70 11.40 9.58
N CYS A 11 -2.24 10.52 8.73
CA CYS A 11 -3.67 10.28 8.58
C CYS A 11 -3.92 8.90 7.97
N TYR A 12 -5.01 8.27 8.35
CA TYR A 12 -5.58 7.11 7.67
C TYR A 12 -6.86 7.53 6.97
N VAL A 13 -7.16 6.89 5.83
CA VAL A 13 -8.42 7.10 5.11
C VAL A 13 -9.06 5.75 4.85
N GLU A 14 -10.25 5.50 5.44
CA GLU A 14 -10.96 4.24 5.31
C GLU A 14 -12.47 4.46 5.47
N ASN A 15 -13.25 4.06 4.46
CA ASN A 15 -14.70 4.25 4.46
C ASN A 15 -15.49 2.99 4.81
N GLU A 16 -14.87 1.82 4.75
CA GLU A 16 -15.54 0.58 5.15
C GLU A 16 -15.54 0.45 6.67
N VAL A 17 -16.74 0.46 7.27
CA VAL A 17 -16.91 0.43 8.72
C VAL A 17 -16.16 -0.73 9.41
N PRO A 18 -16.22 -1.98 8.88
CA PRO A 18 -15.46 -3.07 9.48
C PRO A 18 -13.94 -2.86 9.41
N ALA A 19 -13.41 -2.33 8.31
CA ALA A 19 -11.98 -2.06 8.16
C ALA A 19 -11.53 -0.89 9.04
N ALA A 20 -12.32 0.19 9.14
CA ALA A 20 -12.09 1.29 10.06
C ALA A 20 -12.10 0.82 11.53
N GLY A 21 -12.98 -0.13 11.89
CA GLY A 21 -12.99 -0.76 13.21
C GLY A 21 -11.69 -1.53 13.51
N VAL A 22 -11.13 -2.23 12.53
CA VAL A 22 -9.82 -2.90 12.67
C VAL A 22 -8.72 -1.88 12.87
N LEU A 23 -8.70 -0.76 12.09
CA LEU A 23 -7.74 0.33 12.29
C LEU A 23 -7.84 0.92 13.70
N ALA A 24 -9.05 1.27 14.15
CA ALA A 24 -9.29 1.82 15.49
C ALA A 24 -8.78 0.88 16.58
N HIS A 25 -9.08 -0.41 16.48
CA HIS A 25 -8.58 -1.41 17.43
C HIS A 25 -7.05 -1.45 17.48
N HIS A 26 -6.38 -1.43 16.32
CA HIS A 26 -4.91 -1.43 16.28
C HIS A 26 -4.29 -0.13 16.79
N LEU A 27 -4.97 1.01 16.64
CA LEU A 27 -4.59 2.28 17.26
C LEU A 27 -4.68 2.21 18.77
N GLU A 28 -5.79 1.70 19.33
CA GLU A 28 -5.99 1.51 20.78
C GLU A 28 -4.94 0.57 21.39
N GLN A 29 -4.56 -0.48 20.65
CA GLN A 29 -3.51 -1.42 21.09
C GLN A 29 -2.08 -0.87 20.89
N GLY A 30 -1.89 0.31 20.32
CA GLY A 30 -0.58 0.90 20.04
C GLY A 30 0.25 0.11 19.01
N THR A 31 -0.37 -0.81 18.24
CA THR A 31 0.29 -1.59 17.20
C THR A 31 0.44 -0.81 15.89
N LEU A 32 -0.38 0.21 15.69
CA LEU A 32 -0.24 1.23 14.65
C LEU A 32 0.18 2.56 15.26
N GLY A 33 0.76 3.45 14.44
CA GLY A 33 1.07 4.81 14.86
C GLY A 33 -0.21 5.63 15.02
N GLU A 34 -0.26 6.49 16.03
CA GLU A 34 -1.40 7.38 16.28
C GLU A 34 -1.56 8.37 15.13
N ALA A 35 -2.75 8.37 14.53
CA ALA A 35 -3.17 9.31 13.51
C ALA A 35 -4.70 9.28 13.38
N PRO A 36 -5.35 10.38 12.96
CA PRO A 36 -6.78 10.40 12.74
C PRO A 36 -7.19 9.49 11.58
N ILE A 37 -8.43 8.99 11.64
CA ILE A 37 -9.05 8.24 10.55
C ILE A 37 -10.06 9.16 9.86
N TRP A 38 -9.85 9.43 8.57
CA TRP A 38 -10.82 10.10 7.70
C TRP A 38 -11.70 9.05 7.01
N THR A 39 -13.00 9.30 6.91
CA THR A 39 -13.95 8.27 6.51
C THR A 39 -14.24 8.21 5.01
N ASP A 40 -13.92 9.23 4.23
CA ASP A 40 -14.20 9.25 2.79
C ASP A 40 -13.11 9.98 1.99
N LEU A 41 -12.40 9.24 1.16
CA LEU A 41 -11.33 9.77 0.31
C LEU A 41 -11.83 10.92 -0.60
N ARG A 42 -13.08 10.88 -1.03
CA ARG A 42 -13.68 11.88 -1.91
C ARG A 42 -13.81 13.24 -1.26
N THR A 43 -13.97 13.27 0.06
CA THR A 43 -14.12 14.48 0.88
C THR A 43 -12.86 14.85 1.63
N PHE A 44 -11.75 14.11 1.42
CA PHE A 44 -10.50 14.37 2.12
C PHE A 44 -9.97 15.76 1.78
N ALA A 45 -9.80 16.60 2.81
CA ALA A 45 -9.21 17.91 2.69
C ALA A 45 -7.68 17.76 2.68
N ALA A 46 -7.07 17.85 1.50
CA ALA A 46 -5.64 17.59 1.31
C ALA A 46 -4.76 18.82 1.58
N GLU A 47 -5.30 20.03 1.51
CA GLU A 47 -4.58 21.30 1.59
C GLU A 47 -3.78 21.47 2.89
N PRO A 48 -4.30 21.11 4.09
CA PRO A 48 -3.55 21.23 5.33
C PRO A 48 -2.32 20.30 5.41
N TRP A 49 -2.24 19.32 4.51
CA TRP A 49 -1.19 18.29 4.49
C TRP A 49 -0.06 18.60 3.50
N ARG A 50 -0.16 19.72 2.75
CA ARG A 50 0.88 20.15 1.82
C ARG A 50 2.21 20.36 2.55
N GLY A 51 3.26 19.68 2.05
CA GLY A 51 4.60 19.75 2.63
C GLY A 51 4.75 19.09 4.02
N VAL A 52 3.71 18.38 4.51
CA VAL A 52 3.73 17.62 5.75
C VAL A 52 3.87 16.11 5.48
N VAL A 53 3.37 15.66 4.32
CA VAL A 53 3.35 14.26 3.92
C VAL A 53 4.52 13.98 3.00
N ASP A 54 5.43 13.10 3.42
CA ASP A 54 6.55 12.65 2.59
C ASP A 54 6.13 11.53 1.63
N CYS A 55 5.17 10.70 2.05
CA CYS A 55 4.73 9.53 1.27
C CYS A 55 3.22 9.30 1.35
N VAL A 56 2.59 9.11 0.20
CA VAL A 56 1.20 8.64 0.10
C VAL A 56 1.20 7.14 -0.18
N ILE A 57 0.49 6.37 0.65
CA ILE A 57 0.39 4.91 0.53
C ILE A 57 -1.08 4.53 0.35
N GLY A 58 -1.38 3.63 -0.58
CA GLY A 58 -2.76 3.20 -0.79
C GLY A 58 -2.93 1.89 -1.53
N GLY A 59 -3.96 1.12 -1.11
CA GLY A 59 -4.55 0.04 -1.90
C GLY A 59 -5.95 0.48 -2.32
N TYR A 60 -6.13 0.90 -3.55
CA TYR A 60 -7.42 1.39 -4.04
C TYR A 60 -8.13 0.35 -4.91
N PRO A 61 -9.49 0.38 -4.95
CA PRO A 61 -10.25 -0.58 -5.75
C PRO A 61 -9.89 -0.50 -7.24
N CYS A 62 -9.58 -1.66 -7.85
CA CYS A 62 -9.36 -1.81 -9.29
C CYS A 62 -10.67 -1.76 -10.11
N GLN A 63 -11.79 -1.42 -9.48
CA GLN A 63 -13.07 -1.33 -10.17
C GLN A 63 -13.25 0.08 -10.73
N PRO A 64 -13.38 0.20 -12.02
CA PRO A 64 -14.45 -0.27 -12.92
C PRO A 64 -14.06 -1.33 -13.95
N PHE A 65 -12.86 -1.87 -13.91
CA PHE A 65 -12.31 -2.74 -14.95
C PHE A 65 -12.46 -4.25 -14.66
N SER A 66 -13.04 -4.66 -13.51
CA SER A 66 -13.16 -6.08 -13.17
C SER A 66 -14.17 -6.83 -14.04
N ILE A 67 -13.84 -8.07 -14.37
CA ILE A 67 -14.65 -8.97 -15.23
C ILE A 67 -16.04 -9.26 -14.63
N ALA A 68 -16.21 -9.12 -13.31
CA ALA A 68 -17.45 -9.43 -12.59
C ALA A 68 -18.45 -8.27 -12.48
N GLY A 69 -18.13 -7.05 -12.99
CA GLY A 69 -19.01 -5.88 -12.90
C GLY A 69 -19.47 -5.35 -14.27
N LYS A 70 -20.49 -4.51 -14.26
CA LYS A 70 -20.85 -3.70 -15.45
C LYS A 70 -19.68 -2.76 -15.70
N ARG A 71 -18.95 -2.91 -16.81
CA ARG A 71 -17.81 -2.10 -17.23
C ARG A 71 -18.24 -0.64 -17.43
N LEU A 72 -18.43 0.11 -16.36
CA LEU A 72 -18.84 1.52 -16.40
C LEU A 72 -17.65 2.47 -16.71
N GLY A 73 -16.42 1.94 -16.76
CA GLY A 73 -15.23 2.74 -17.06
C GLY A 73 -15.05 3.88 -16.05
N LYS A 74 -14.63 5.04 -16.54
CA LYS A 74 -14.38 6.26 -15.73
C LYS A 74 -15.64 6.80 -15.02
N SER A 75 -16.84 6.36 -15.39
CA SER A 75 -18.10 6.77 -14.77
C SER A 75 -18.49 5.92 -13.55
N ASP A 76 -17.69 4.94 -13.16
CA ASP A 76 -17.97 4.11 -12.00
C ASP A 76 -17.65 4.88 -10.70
N PRO A 77 -18.61 5.01 -9.76
CA PRO A 77 -18.37 5.71 -8.49
C PRO A 77 -17.27 5.08 -7.63
N ARG A 78 -16.82 3.88 -7.98
CA ARG A 78 -15.70 3.19 -7.34
C ARG A 78 -14.35 3.54 -7.96
N HIS A 79 -14.31 4.37 -9.01
CA HIS A 79 -13.08 4.89 -9.59
C HIS A 79 -12.49 5.94 -8.67
N LEU A 80 -11.61 5.53 -7.76
CA LEU A 80 -11.04 6.40 -6.73
C LEU A 80 -9.74 7.09 -7.16
N TRP A 81 -9.14 6.69 -8.29
CA TRP A 81 -7.87 7.27 -8.73
C TRP A 81 -7.90 8.81 -8.85
N PRO A 82 -8.93 9.47 -9.43
CA PRO A 82 -8.94 10.94 -9.53
C PRO A 82 -8.88 11.66 -8.18
N PHE A 83 -9.39 11.03 -7.11
CA PHE A 83 -9.31 11.58 -5.76
C PHE A 83 -7.92 11.40 -5.15
N ILE A 84 -7.27 10.25 -5.42
CA ILE A 84 -5.89 10.00 -5.02
C ILE A 84 -4.95 10.95 -5.76
N GLU A 85 -5.12 11.09 -7.08
CA GLU A 85 -4.38 12.03 -7.93
C GLU A 85 -4.43 13.46 -7.36
N ARG A 86 -5.64 13.95 -7.04
CA ARG A 86 -5.83 15.26 -6.40
C ARG A 86 -5.10 15.36 -5.05
N ILE A 87 -5.12 14.31 -4.24
CA ILE A 87 -4.42 14.28 -2.96
C ILE A 87 -2.90 14.36 -3.19
N VAL A 88 -2.36 13.58 -4.12
CA VAL A 88 -0.93 13.60 -4.47
C VAL A 88 -0.52 14.97 -5.01
N GLU A 89 -1.30 15.54 -5.93
CA GLU A 89 -1.06 16.86 -6.48
C GLU A 89 -1.07 17.96 -5.39
N THR A 90 -2.04 17.88 -4.47
CA THR A 90 -2.21 18.89 -3.42
C THR A 90 -1.18 18.75 -2.30
N THR A 91 -0.88 17.54 -1.84
CA THR A 91 0.06 17.31 -0.73
C THR A 91 1.52 17.38 -1.16
N GLU A 92 1.80 17.22 -2.44
CA GLU A 92 3.14 17.27 -3.05
C GLU A 92 4.15 16.33 -2.35
N PRO A 93 3.84 15.03 -2.16
CA PRO A 93 4.73 14.12 -1.48
C PRO A 93 5.99 13.85 -2.32
N ALA A 94 7.07 13.42 -1.66
CA ALA A 94 8.26 12.94 -2.36
C ALA A 94 8.06 11.55 -2.96
N TYR A 95 7.21 10.73 -2.35
CA TYR A 95 6.98 9.35 -2.74
C TYR A 95 5.50 8.97 -2.75
N CYS A 96 5.15 8.02 -3.63
CA CYS A 96 3.87 7.32 -3.57
C CYS A 96 4.12 5.82 -3.67
N PHE A 97 3.40 5.02 -2.86
CA PHE A 97 3.48 3.57 -2.91
C PHE A 97 2.09 2.97 -2.93
N PHE A 98 1.73 2.32 -4.04
CA PHE A 98 0.39 1.80 -4.25
C PHE A 98 0.39 0.29 -4.45
N GLU A 99 -0.70 -0.36 -4.03
CA GLU A 99 -0.97 -1.78 -4.27
C GLU A 99 -2.26 -1.94 -5.05
N ASN A 100 -2.29 -2.93 -5.93
CA ASN A 100 -3.50 -3.31 -6.66
C ASN A 100 -3.47 -4.79 -7.09
N VAL A 101 -4.56 -5.26 -7.69
CA VAL A 101 -4.61 -6.60 -8.28
C VAL A 101 -3.82 -6.64 -9.60
N PRO A 102 -3.31 -7.82 -10.03
CA PRO A 102 -2.51 -7.95 -11.26
C PRO A 102 -3.20 -7.43 -12.52
N LEU A 103 -4.53 -7.57 -12.58
CA LEU A 103 -5.33 -7.12 -13.71
C LEU A 103 -5.20 -5.60 -13.96
N HIS A 104 -4.93 -4.84 -12.92
CA HIS A 104 -4.76 -3.38 -13.02
C HIS A 104 -3.58 -2.99 -13.91
N LEU A 105 -2.56 -3.83 -14.01
CA LEU A 105 -1.42 -3.60 -14.92
C LEU A 105 -1.89 -3.45 -16.38
N ARG A 106 -2.94 -4.20 -16.78
CA ARG A 106 -3.53 -4.12 -18.12
C ARG A 106 -4.62 -3.06 -18.22
N ASP A 107 -5.43 -2.94 -17.15
CA ASP A 107 -6.68 -2.19 -17.18
C ASP A 107 -6.62 -1.06 -16.13
N GLY A 108 -5.91 0.05 -16.43
CA GLY A 108 -5.86 1.27 -15.58
C GLY A 108 -4.49 1.75 -15.16
N PHE A 109 -3.44 0.92 -15.25
CA PHE A 109 -2.07 1.33 -14.87
C PHE A 109 -1.56 2.51 -15.71
N ASP A 110 -1.85 2.54 -17.01
CA ASP A 110 -1.43 3.63 -17.90
C ASP A 110 -1.98 4.99 -17.45
N GLU A 111 -3.21 5.04 -16.92
CA GLU A 111 -3.80 6.26 -16.37
C GLU A 111 -3.05 6.71 -15.12
N VAL A 112 -2.76 5.77 -14.21
CA VAL A 112 -2.03 6.02 -12.97
C VAL A 112 -0.61 6.49 -13.24
N ALA A 113 0.12 5.75 -14.07
CA ALA A 113 1.50 6.08 -14.44
C ALA A 113 1.57 7.41 -15.20
N GLY A 114 0.65 7.64 -16.15
CA GLY A 114 0.58 8.87 -16.92
C GLY A 114 0.34 10.11 -16.06
N SER A 115 -0.58 10.04 -15.09
CA SER A 115 -0.81 11.18 -14.19
C SER A 115 0.36 11.42 -13.23
N LEU A 116 0.98 10.35 -12.70
CA LEU A 116 2.18 10.48 -11.86
C LEU A 116 3.36 11.08 -12.65
N HIS A 117 3.61 10.62 -13.88
CA HIS A 117 4.60 11.24 -14.75
C HIS A 117 4.29 12.71 -15.05
N GLY A 118 3.02 13.04 -15.29
CA GLY A 118 2.58 14.43 -15.49
C GLY A 118 2.86 15.35 -14.28
N MET A 119 2.90 14.78 -13.08
CA MET A 119 3.25 15.47 -11.83
C MET A 119 4.77 15.44 -11.53
N GLY A 120 5.62 14.87 -12.40
CA GLY A 120 7.07 14.83 -12.25
C GLY A 120 7.63 13.65 -11.47
N PHE A 121 6.84 12.60 -11.29
CA PHE A 121 7.33 11.36 -10.66
C PHE A 121 7.99 10.42 -11.68
N GLU A 122 9.08 9.79 -11.30
CA GLU A 122 9.56 8.56 -11.91
C GLU A 122 8.78 7.39 -11.32
N VAL A 123 8.36 6.44 -12.15
CA VAL A 123 7.46 5.35 -11.75
C VAL A 123 8.09 4.00 -12.06
N ALA A 124 8.17 3.13 -11.06
CA ALA A 124 8.47 1.72 -11.22
C ALA A 124 7.27 0.88 -10.75
N ALA A 125 6.99 -0.20 -11.46
CA ALA A 125 5.91 -1.11 -11.09
C ALA A 125 6.31 -2.56 -11.35
N GLY A 126 5.75 -3.49 -10.58
CA GLY A 126 6.01 -4.92 -10.73
C GLY A 126 4.94 -5.78 -10.10
N LEU A 127 4.86 -7.01 -10.59
CA LEU A 127 4.04 -8.06 -10.00
C LEU A 127 4.88 -8.87 -9.01
N PHE A 128 4.37 -9.05 -7.82
CA PHE A 128 5.03 -9.77 -6.74
C PHE A 128 4.06 -10.79 -6.17
N ALA A 129 4.56 -12.00 -5.90
CA ALA A 129 3.78 -13.06 -5.27
C ALA A 129 4.09 -13.16 -3.78
N ALA A 130 3.09 -13.42 -2.95
CA ALA A 130 3.31 -13.65 -1.52
C ALA A 130 4.18 -14.90 -1.27
N ALA A 131 4.15 -15.86 -2.17
CA ALA A 131 5.01 -17.04 -2.14
C ALA A 131 6.50 -16.71 -2.22
N GLU A 132 6.89 -15.63 -2.91
CA GLU A 132 8.30 -15.18 -3.02
C GLU A 132 8.88 -14.77 -1.66
N VAL A 133 8.03 -14.41 -0.72
CA VAL A 133 8.41 -14.06 0.66
C VAL A 133 8.03 -15.14 1.68
N GLY A 134 7.84 -16.38 1.22
CA GLY A 134 7.61 -17.55 2.08
C GLY A 134 6.17 -17.77 2.53
N ALA A 135 5.18 -17.04 1.99
CA ALA A 135 3.79 -17.31 2.29
C ALA A 135 3.31 -18.64 1.67
N PRO A 136 2.38 -19.37 2.31
CA PRO A 136 1.88 -20.65 1.80
C PRO A 136 0.83 -20.50 0.69
N HIS A 137 0.75 -19.34 0.05
CA HIS A 137 -0.18 -19.03 -1.03
C HIS A 137 0.48 -18.06 -2.02
N GLU A 138 0.09 -18.10 -3.27
CA GLU A 138 0.67 -17.27 -4.32
C GLU A 138 0.32 -15.79 -4.13
N ARG A 139 -0.95 -15.41 -4.09
CA ARG A 139 -1.43 -14.03 -3.92
C ARG A 139 -0.58 -12.99 -4.65
N GLU A 140 -0.56 -13.06 -5.97
CA GLU A 140 0.12 -12.06 -6.79
C GLU A 140 -0.55 -10.69 -6.69
N ARG A 141 0.24 -9.62 -6.59
CA ARG A 141 -0.21 -8.23 -6.50
C ARG A 141 0.70 -7.32 -7.31
N LEU A 142 0.09 -6.30 -7.90
CA LEU A 142 0.79 -5.19 -8.51
C LEU A 142 1.20 -4.20 -7.42
N PHE A 143 2.48 -3.87 -7.37
CA PHE A 143 2.97 -2.74 -6.59
C PHE A 143 3.52 -1.68 -7.51
N ILE A 144 3.29 -0.41 -7.14
CA ILE A 144 3.70 0.77 -7.89
C ILE A 144 4.42 1.69 -6.92
N LEU A 145 5.67 2.02 -7.21
CA LEU A 145 6.46 3.02 -6.50
C LEU A 145 6.67 4.20 -7.42
N ALA A 146 6.38 5.40 -6.93
CA ALA A 146 6.67 6.64 -7.62
C ALA A 146 7.53 7.55 -6.73
N ALA A 147 8.56 8.15 -7.31
CA ALA A 147 9.48 9.07 -6.64
C ALA A 147 9.58 10.37 -7.42
N HIS A 148 9.36 11.49 -6.76
CA HIS A 148 9.51 12.82 -7.36
C HIS A 148 10.94 13.28 -7.19
N THR A 149 11.72 13.30 -8.28
CA THR A 149 13.17 13.47 -8.27
C THR A 149 13.65 14.73 -7.53
N GLU A 150 12.97 15.87 -7.71
CA GLU A 150 13.37 17.12 -7.06
C GLU A 150 13.00 17.15 -5.57
N ARG A 151 11.79 16.67 -5.21
CA ARG A 151 11.31 16.64 -3.81
C ARG A 151 12.09 15.63 -2.99
N ALA A 152 12.40 14.46 -3.55
CA ALA A 152 13.24 13.46 -2.92
C ALA A 152 14.62 14.02 -2.55
N ARG A 153 15.20 14.86 -3.40
CA ARG A 153 16.48 15.53 -3.11
C ARG A 153 16.37 16.59 -2.01
N SER A 154 15.25 17.33 -1.95
CA SER A 154 15.06 18.39 -0.95
C SER A 154 14.79 17.86 0.45
N THR A 155 14.24 16.64 0.57
CA THR A 155 14.03 15.97 1.85
C THR A 155 15.31 15.34 2.42
N GLY A 156 16.46 15.52 1.75
CA GLY A 156 17.71 14.84 2.10
C GLY A 156 17.74 13.36 1.70
N LEU A 157 16.71 12.94 0.97
CA LEU A 157 16.47 11.57 0.50
C LEU A 157 17.00 11.39 -0.94
N GLY A 158 18.02 12.15 -1.33
CA GLY A 158 18.62 12.10 -2.66
C GLY A 158 19.44 10.84 -2.91
N LYS A 159 19.77 10.61 -4.19
CA LYS A 159 20.60 9.48 -4.67
C LYS A 159 21.71 9.13 -3.70
N GLY A 160 21.62 7.97 -3.09
CA GLY A 160 22.66 7.38 -2.25
C GLY A 160 22.34 7.28 -0.76
N ASP A 161 21.29 7.91 -0.25
CA ASP A 161 20.90 7.76 1.16
C ASP A 161 19.46 7.26 1.32
N THR A 162 19.20 6.04 0.84
CA THR A 162 18.00 5.28 1.19
C THR A 162 17.89 5.04 2.70
N SER A 163 18.99 5.22 3.44
CA SER A 163 19.04 5.08 4.90
C SER A 163 18.11 6.09 5.60
N SER A 164 17.89 7.25 5.01
CA SER A 164 17.03 8.29 5.60
C SER A 164 15.54 7.99 5.43
N ILE A 165 15.11 7.47 4.27
CA ILE A 165 13.73 7.00 4.02
C ILE A 165 13.46 5.75 4.85
N PHE A 166 14.39 4.80 4.80
CA PHE A 166 14.26 3.50 5.46
C PHE A 166 14.79 3.51 6.89
N GLY A 167 15.10 4.70 7.44
CA GLY A 167 15.40 4.87 8.85
C GLY A 167 16.76 4.37 9.29
N GLY A 168 17.77 4.45 8.43
CA GLY A 168 19.10 3.95 8.71
C GLY A 168 19.19 2.42 8.59
N TRP A 169 18.27 1.83 7.90
CA TRP A 169 18.36 0.44 7.48
C TRP A 169 19.37 0.39 6.31
N GLU A 170 20.60 0.02 6.62
CA GLU A 170 21.56 -0.34 5.60
C GLU A 170 21.09 -1.65 4.97
N TRP A 171 20.60 -1.60 3.75
CA TRP A 171 20.31 -2.79 2.97
C TRP A 171 21.62 -3.55 2.74
N ARG A 172 21.75 -4.71 3.36
CA ARG A 172 22.90 -5.62 3.20
C ARG A 172 22.71 -6.61 2.06
N GLY A 173 21.84 -6.28 1.11
CA GLY A 173 21.56 -7.13 -0.05
C GLY A 173 20.76 -8.39 0.30
N ALA A 174 21.23 -9.54 -0.17
CA ALA A 174 20.54 -10.83 0.04
C ALA A 174 20.33 -11.19 1.51
N GLU A 175 21.18 -10.70 2.43
CA GLU A 175 21.06 -10.94 3.88
C GLU A 175 19.84 -10.23 4.48
N ASP A 176 19.48 -9.05 3.99
CA ASP A 176 18.30 -8.32 4.47
C ASP A 176 17.01 -8.85 3.88
N VAL A 177 17.04 -9.28 2.61
CA VAL A 177 15.94 -10.07 2.02
C VAL A 177 15.77 -11.34 2.85
N GLN A 178 16.85 -12.03 3.21
CA GLN A 178 16.80 -13.22 4.03
C GLN A 178 16.30 -12.90 5.45
N SER A 179 16.65 -11.77 6.06
CA SER A 179 16.12 -11.35 7.36
C SER A 179 14.65 -10.98 7.32
N ILE A 180 14.16 -10.43 6.19
CA ILE A 180 12.71 -10.22 5.95
C ILE A 180 12.00 -11.56 5.76
N LEU A 181 12.65 -12.49 5.06
CA LEU A 181 12.15 -13.84 4.84
C LEU A 181 12.24 -14.68 6.12
N ASP A 182 13.28 -14.46 6.95
CA ASP A 182 13.53 -15.16 8.21
C ASP A 182 12.89 -14.46 9.42
N ALA A 183 12.48 -13.18 9.28
CA ALA A 183 11.63 -12.53 10.29
C ALA A 183 10.39 -13.38 10.45
N PRO A 184 10.18 -14.00 11.63
CA PRO A 184 9.49 -15.26 11.73
C PRO A 184 8.07 -15.16 11.20
N PHE A 185 7.88 -15.69 10.02
CA PHE A 185 6.83 -16.67 9.88
C PHE A 185 7.23 -17.75 10.90
N GLU A 186 6.83 -17.57 12.17
CA GLU A 186 7.03 -18.60 13.15
C GLU A 186 6.48 -19.88 12.53
N ARG A 187 7.36 -20.80 12.16
CA ARG A 187 7.01 -22.12 11.60
C ARG A 187 6.22 -22.98 12.61
N GLY A 188 5.54 -22.37 13.53
CA GLY A 188 4.65 -22.94 14.51
C GLY A 188 3.30 -22.27 14.57
N ASN A 189 3.17 -21.02 14.23
CA ASN A 189 1.88 -20.43 13.97
C ASN A 189 1.53 -20.75 12.50
N ARG A 190 0.78 -21.84 12.30
CA ARG A 190 -0.10 -21.90 11.15
C ARG A 190 -0.69 -20.49 11.06
N TRP A 191 -0.39 -19.80 9.96
CA TRP A 191 -1.25 -18.69 9.53
C TRP A 191 -2.66 -19.15 9.89
N PRO A 192 -3.43 -18.32 10.64
CA PRO A 192 -4.81 -18.67 10.76
C PRO A 192 -5.26 -18.82 9.31
N GLN A 193 -5.33 -20.06 8.86
CA GLN A 193 -6.12 -20.38 7.69
C GLN A 193 -7.38 -19.61 7.99
N PRO A 194 -7.81 -18.69 7.11
CA PRO A 194 -8.95 -17.84 7.39
C PRO A 194 -9.89 -18.73 8.16
N LEU A 195 -10.28 -18.34 9.38
CA LEU A 195 -10.94 -19.20 10.36
C LEU A 195 -12.29 -19.68 9.79
N LEU A 196 -12.19 -20.45 8.71
CA LEU A 196 -13.30 -21.11 8.01
C LEU A 196 -13.73 -22.36 8.77
N ARG A 197 -12.89 -22.84 9.70
CA ARG A 197 -13.24 -23.91 10.64
C ARG A 197 -13.63 -23.29 11.97
N GLY A 198 -14.90 -23.07 12.17
CA GLY A 198 -15.45 -22.63 13.45
C GLY A 198 -16.39 -21.43 13.38
N MET A 199 -16.83 -21.06 12.19
CA MET A 199 -17.91 -20.11 12.05
C MET A 199 -19.23 -20.86 11.81
N ASP A 200 -19.84 -21.30 12.87
CA ASP A 200 -21.27 -21.68 12.90
C ASP A 200 -22.20 -20.46 12.87
N ASP A 201 -21.62 -19.25 12.89
CA ASP A 201 -22.36 -18.01 12.98
C ASP A 201 -22.55 -17.39 11.62
N GLY A 202 -23.74 -17.43 11.14
CA GLY A 202 -24.40 -16.70 10.05
C GLY A 202 -23.55 -16.12 8.90
N LEU A 203 -23.96 -16.38 7.70
CA LEU A 203 -23.36 -15.98 6.40
C LEU A 203 -22.92 -14.50 6.29
N ALA A 204 -23.57 -13.56 6.99
CA ALA A 204 -23.31 -12.14 6.88
C ALA A 204 -21.90 -11.72 7.39
N HIS A 205 -21.57 -12.10 8.62
CA HIS A 205 -20.25 -11.77 9.19
C HIS A 205 -19.08 -12.51 8.53
N ARG A 206 -19.35 -13.67 7.92
CA ARG A 206 -18.36 -14.43 7.18
C ARG A 206 -17.91 -13.71 5.91
N TYR A 207 -18.85 -13.11 5.19
CA TYR A 207 -18.54 -12.36 3.96
C TYR A 207 -17.69 -11.13 4.24
N GLU A 208 -18.05 -10.33 5.24
CA GLU A 208 -17.30 -9.14 5.64
C GLU A 208 -15.87 -9.48 6.08
N ARG A 209 -15.69 -10.53 6.89
CA ARG A 209 -14.36 -10.97 7.32
C ARG A 209 -13.51 -11.48 6.17
N LEU A 210 -14.10 -12.24 5.24
CA LEU A 210 -13.40 -12.70 4.04
C LEU A 210 -13.00 -11.54 3.15
N GLN A 211 -13.83 -10.51 3.04
CA GLN A 211 -13.53 -9.30 2.28
C GLN A 211 -12.35 -8.53 2.90
N ILE A 212 -12.37 -8.31 4.22
CA ILE A 212 -11.26 -7.63 4.93
C ILE A 212 -9.95 -8.40 4.76
N VAL A 213 -9.95 -9.71 4.96
CA VAL A 213 -8.75 -10.55 4.77
C VAL A 213 -8.33 -10.59 3.30
N GLY A 214 -9.29 -10.60 2.38
CA GLY A 214 -9.05 -10.56 0.94
C GLY A 214 -8.43 -9.24 0.48
N ASN A 215 -8.78 -8.11 1.10
CA ASN A 215 -8.26 -6.78 0.78
C ASN A 215 -6.95 -6.46 1.51
N GLY A 216 -6.57 -7.24 2.53
CA GLY A 216 -5.34 -7.00 3.28
C GLY A 216 -4.08 -7.21 2.42
N VAL A 217 -3.03 -6.46 2.70
CA VAL A 217 -1.70 -6.62 2.09
C VAL A 217 -0.85 -7.57 2.96
N VAL A 218 -0.07 -8.45 2.34
CA VAL A 218 0.96 -9.23 3.05
C VAL A 218 2.13 -8.29 3.34
N PRO A 219 2.45 -7.96 4.59
CA PRO A 219 3.44 -6.92 4.90
C PRO A 219 4.85 -7.24 4.36
N GLN A 220 5.24 -8.50 4.34
CA GLN A 220 6.52 -8.95 3.81
C GLN A 220 6.59 -8.77 2.29
N GLN A 221 5.50 -9.08 1.58
CA GLN A 221 5.39 -8.87 0.14
C GLN A 221 5.51 -7.39 -0.22
N ALA A 222 4.83 -6.50 0.52
CA ALA A 222 4.93 -5.07 0.32
C ALA A 222 6.34 -4.54 0.62
N ALA A 223 7.01 -5.03 1.67
CA ALA A 223 8.37 -4.66 1.99
C ALA A 223 9.37 -5.10 0.91
N TYR A 224 9.22 -6.32 0.41
CA TYR A 224 10.03 -6.84 -0.69
C TYR A 224 9.81 -6.05 -1.99
N ALA A 225 8.55 -5.80 -2.35
CA ALA A 225 8.21 -4.99 -3.52
C ALA A 225 8.81 -3.57 -3.42
N LEU A 226 8.68 -2.92 -2.25
CA LEU A 226 9.25 -1.60 -2.04
C LEU A 226 10.76 -1.59 -2.25
N HIS A 227 11.48 -2.60 -1.75
CA HIS A 227 12.92 -2.74 -1.95
C HIS A 227 13.28 -2.90 -3.43
N VAL A 228 12.66 -3.85 -4.13
CA VAL A 228 12.96 -4.11 -5.54
C VAL A 228 12.68 -2.88 -6.40
N LEU A 229 11.54 -2.22 -6.17
CA LEU A 229 11.15 -1.04 -6.94
C LEU A 229 12.01 0.19 -6.61
N SER A 230 12.47 0.35 -5.35
CA SER A 230 13.39 1.44 -5.01
C SER A 230 14.76 1.24 -5.67
N THR A 231 15.24 0.00 -5.76
CA THR A 231 16.47 -0.32 -6.49
C THR A 231 16.32 0.00 -7.99
N ALA A 232 15.14 -0.29 -8.58
CA ALA A 232 14.87 0.01 -9.99
C ALA A 232 14.82 1.52 -10.28
N LEU A 233 14.44 2.35 -9.30
CA LEU A 233 14.45 3.82 -9.39
C LEU A 233 15.81 4.44 -8.94
N GLU A 234 16.79 3.63 -8.61
CA GLU A 234 18.11 4.08 -8.10
C GLU A 234 17.98 5.00 -6.86
N LEU A 235 17.04 4.66 -5.95
CA LEU A 235 16.78 5.41 -4.71
C LEU A 235 17.64 4.91 -3.56
#